data_f52057e9bd15264456392495e13c9141
#
_entry.id   f52057e9bd15264456392495e13c9141
#
_cell.length_a   1.000
_cell.length_b   1.000
_cell.length_c   1.000
_cell.angle_alpha   90.00
_cell.angle_beta   90.00
_cell.angle_gamma   90.00
#
_symmetry.space_group_name_H-M   'P 1'
#
loop_
_entity.id
_entity.type
_entity.pdbx_description
1 polymer ?
#
loop_
_entity_poly.entity_id
_entity_poly.type
_entity_poly.pdbx_seq_one_letter_code
_entity_poly.pdbx_strand_id
1 'polypeptide(L)'
;MKVARSAVILCLAIIGLSCKKDVPVLDNKAAVLNFSDAIEAEKVFPWVEQLSTLHLNDTPISNEGYPPDDLFPSDHLTRTAAVGFVANALAEMGYVADTVVLGDEPQVAYNVVAEHKGVLYPDKVVLVASHLDAFYGGADDNGSAVAAMLEIARAAKRYSFARTIRFISFDLEELGSVGSTRYIEAGYADDVTAAVVMDVIGYASGEAGSQDNAFGVKVPDTGDFLFVIGNEQTAGLTQQMVNLAHTSDMGKTLGVITPGNGNFFLSSIFMRSDHGLLWYKGTPAIFFTDGANTRNPHYHEPSDLPENLDEQFLVRNTRIIAASVAVLAEIQP
;
A
#
# COMPACT_ATOMS: atom_id res chain seq x y z
N MET A 1 22.20 -22.82 -41.55
CA MET A 1 21.17 -23.35 -40.64
C MET A 1 20.57 -22.19 -39.88
N LYS A 2 19.37 -21.76 -40.22
CA LYS A 2 18.63 -20.72 -39.52
C LYS A 2 17.82 -21.38 -38.38
N VAL A 3 18.18 -21.11 -37.13
CA VAL A 3 17.41 -21.55 -35.99
C VAL A 3 16.22 -20.59 -35.84
N ALA A 4 15.01 -21.09 -36.08
CA ALA A 4 13.78 -20.37 -35.84
C ALA A 4 13.55 -20.26 -34.32
N ARG A 5 13.56 -19.07 -33.79
CA ARG A 5 13.09 -18.78 -32.43
C ARG A 5 11.56 -18.74 -32.46
N SER A 6 10.93 -19.81 -32.00
CA SER A 6 9.50 -19.84 -31.74
C SER A 6 9.22 -19.00 -30.50
N ALA A 7 8.68 -17.81 -30.69
CA ALA A 7 8.12 -17.03 -29.60
C ALA A 7 6.81 -17.72 -29.15
N VAL A 8 6.82 -18.29 -27.98
CA VAL A 8 5.58 -18.73 -27.32
C VAL A 8 4.89 -17.47 -26.82
N ILE A 9 3.91 -17.00 -27.57
CA ILE A 9 2.99 -15.95 -27.09
C ILE A 9 2.03 -16.64 -26.13
N LEU A 10 2.30 -16.52 -24.83
CA LEU A 10 1.36 -16.89 -23.79
C LEU A 10 0.28 -15.80 -23.77
N CYS A 11 -0.86 -16.06 -24.43
CA CYS A 11 -2.04 -15.22 -24.29
C CYS A 11 -2.56 -15.33 -22.85
N LEU A 12 -2.17 -14.39 -21.99
CA LEU A 12 -2.83 -14.13 -20.73
C LEU A 12 -4.23 -13.62 -21.07
N ALA A 13 -5.24 -14.47 -20.90
CA ALA A 13 -6.63 -14.05 -20.96
C ALA A 13 -6.94 -13.18 -19.76
N ILE A 14 -6.77 -11.87 -19.90
CA ILE A 14 -7.29 -10.89 -18.95
C ILE A 14 -8.79 -10.90 -19.16
N ILE A 15 -9.49 -11.59 -18.27
CA ILE A 15 -10.94 -11.54 -18.21
C ILE A 15 -11.30 -10.19 -17.61
N GLY A 16 -11.54 -9.21 -18.47
CA GLY A 16 -12.30 -8.03 -18.11
C GLY A 16 -13.72 -8.50 -17.77
N LEU A 17 -13.94 -8.88 -16.54
CA LEU A 17 -15.25 -9.28 -16.02
C LEU A 17 -16.12 -8.06 -15.87
N SER A 18 -16.78 -7.66 -16.97
CA SER A 18 -18.10 -7.02 -16.89
C SER A 18 -19.13 -8.11 -16.63
N CYS A 19 -19.08 -8.77 -15.50
CA CYS A 19 -20.17 -9.57 -14.98
C CYS A 19 -20.90 -8.75 -13.91
N LYS A 20 -22.13 -8.34 -14.23
CA LYS A 20 -23.14 -7.97 -13.23
C LYS A 20 -23.44 -9.20 -12.36
N LYS A 21 -22.53 -9.58 -11.46
CA LYS A 21 -22.91 -10.34 -10.27
C LYS A 21 -23.41 -9.30 -9.27
N ASP A 22 -24.54 -9.58 -8.63
CA ASP A 22 -25.08 -8.76 -7.55
C ASP A 22 -23.93 -8.52 -6.55
N VAL A 23 -23.43 -7.27 -6.51
CA VAL A 23 -22.43 -6.85 -5.54
C VAL A 23 -23.13 -6.82 -4.21
N PRO A 24 -22.63 -7.50 -3.16
CA PRO A 24 -23.26 -7.47 -1.85
C PRO A 24 -23.53 -6.02 -1.44
N VAL A 25 -24.78 -5.75 -1.03
CA VAL A 25 -25.15 -4.45 -0.48
C VAL A 25 -24.32 -4.26 0.80
N LEU A 26 -23.63 -3.14 0.92
CA LEU A 26 -22.93 -2.76 2.15
C LEU A 26 -23.99 -2.38 3.19
N ASP A 27 -24.20 -3.23 4.18
CA ASP A 27 -25.22 -2.99 5.23
C ASP A 27 -24.96 -1.69 6.00
N ASN A 28 -23.68 -1.24 6.09
CA ASN A 28 -23.24 -0.04 6.80
C ASN A 28 -22.62 1.03 5.87
N LYS A 29 -23.13 1.17 4.63
CA LYS A 29 -22.55 2.12 3.66
C LYS A 29 -22.41 3.54 4.23
N ALA A 30 -23.37 4.03 4.99
CA ALA A 30 -23.31 5.36 5.60
C ALA A 30 -22.16 5.49 6.60
N ALA A 31 -21.94 4.50 7.47
CA ALA A 31 -20.84 4.52 8.42
C ALA A 31 -19.48 4.45 7.70
N VAL A 32 -19.38 3.64 6.64
CA VAL A 32 -18.17 3.56 5.79
C VAL A 32 -17.83 4.91 5.17
N LEU A 33 -18.83 5.59 4.59
CA LEU A 33 -18.61 6.91 3.98
C LEU A 33 -18.31 7.98 5.03
N ASN A 34 -18.98 7.98 6.18
CA ASN A 34 -18.69 8.89 7.29
C ASN A 34 -17.24 8.74 7.79
N PHE A 35 -16.73 7.49 7.85
CA PHE A 35 -15.34 7.25 8.21
C PHE A 35 -14.38 7.74 7.14
N SER A 36 -14.68 7.51 5.87
CA SER A 36 -13.91 8.04 4.74
C SER A 36 -13.87 9.58 4.75
N ASP A 37 -15.00 10.23 5.03
CA ASP A 37 -15.10 11.69 5.12
C ASP A 37 -14.39 12.28 6.35
N ALA A 38 -14.07 11.44 7.34
CA ALA A 38 -13.30 11.84 8.52
C ALA A 38 -11.79 12.03 8.25
N ILE A 39 -11.34 11.71 7.04
CA ILE A 39 -9.98 11.99 6.56
C ILE A 39 -9.85 13.51 6.34
N GLU A 40 -9.00 14.13 7.13
CA GLU A 40 -8.73 15.57 7.11
C GLU A 40 -7.66 15.88 6.07
N ALA A 41 -8.04 16.52 4.97
CA ALA A 41 -7.13 16.82 3.85
C ALA A 41 -5.87 17.58 4.31
N GLU A 42 -6.06 18.55 5.19
CA GLU A 42 -5.00 19.37 5.76
C GLU A 42 -4.02 18.63 6.68
N LYS A 43 -4.27 17.33 6.95
CA LYS A 43 -3.37 16.48 7.75
C LYS A 43 -2.51 15.56 6.89
N VAL A 44 -3.04 15.09 5.75
CA VAL A 44 -2.36 14.08 4.94
C VAL A 44 -1.04 14.61 4.37
N PHE A 45 -1.08 15.73 3.68
CA PHE A 45 0.10 16.25 2.98
C PHE A 45 1.22 16.72 3.93
N PRO A 46 0.94 17.38 5.07
CA PRO A 46 1.98 17.69 6.07
C PRO A 46 2.74 16.47 6.61
N TRP A 47 2.12 15.28 6.66
CA TRP A 47 2.84 14.05 7.01
C TRP A 47 3.90 13.70 5.96
N VAL A 48 3.56 13.84 4.66
CA VAL A 48 4.50 13.62 3.56
C VAL A 48 5.67 14.61 3.63
N GLU A 49 5.40 15.90 3.81
CA GLU A 49 6.44 16.94 3.90
C GLU A 49 7.42 16.67 5.06
N GLN A 50 6.88 16.26 6.22
CA GLN A 50 7.70 15.94 7.39
C GLN A 50 8.56 14.68 7.14
N LEU A 51 7.98 13.61 6.61
CA LEU A 51 8.70 12.37 6.30
C LEU A 51 9.80 12.62 5.28
N SER A 52 9.48 13.31 4.17
CA SER A 52 10.47 13.63 3.13
C SER A 52 11.61 14.48 3.70
N THR A 53 11.30 15.47 4.55
CA THR A 53 12.33 16.27 5.22
C THR A 53 13.21 15.40 6.13
N LEU A 54 12.64 14.43 6.83
CA LEU A 54 13.39 13.51 7.67
C LEU A 54 14.31 12.63 6.83
N HIS A 55 13.82 12.03 5.75
CA HIS A 55 14.62 11.20 4.86
C HIS A 55 15.79 11.97 4.24
N LEU A 56 15.57 13.19 3.75
CA LEU A 56 16.62 14.04 3.18
C LEU A 56 17.71 14.42 4.19
N ASN A 57 17.42 14.38 5.48
CA ASN A 57 18.37 14.73 6.56
C ASN A 57 18.86 13.51 7.36
N ASP A 58 18.38 12.31 7.07
CA ASP A 58 18.81 11.09 7.75
C ASP A 58 20.13 10.57 7.15
N THR A 59 20.82 9.73 7.90
CA THR A 59 22.03 9.06 7.42
C THR A 59 21.62 7.79 6.68
N PRO A 60 22.05 7.62 5.42
CA PRO A 60 21.81 6.38 4.69
C PRO A 60 22.32 5.16 5.44
N ILE A 61 21.56 4.10 5.41
CA ILE A 61 21.98 2.82 6.00
C ILE A 61 23.04 2.14 5.14
N SER A 62 23.84 1.27 5.79
CA SER A 62 24.78 0.44 5.05
C SER A 62 24.06 -0.56 4.14
N ASN A 63 24.51 -0.65 2.91
CA ASN A 63 24.05 -1.63 1.94
C ASN A 63 24.90 -2.91 1.92
N GLU A 64 25.68 -3.17 2.97
CA GLU A 64 26.49 -4.40 3.06
C GLU A 64 25.61 -5.64 2.91
N GLY A 65 25.92 -6.47 1.92
CA GLY A 65 25.19 -7.70 1.63
C GLY A 65 24.11 -7.59 0.54
N TYR A 66 23.86 -6.38 0.02
CA TYR A 66 23.01 -6.18 -1.15
C TYR A 66 23.88 -5.82 -2.36
N PRO A 67 23.68 -6.47 -3.52
CA PRO A 67 24.39 -6.09 -4.73
C PRO A 67 24.00 -4.65 -5.11
N PRO A 68 24.96 -3.81 -5.48
CA PRO A 68 24.64 -2.54 -6.10
C PRO A 68 23.93 -2.81 -7.42
N ASP A 69 22.71 -2.32 -7.55
CA ASP A 69 21.93 -2.35 -8.77
C ASP A 69 21.61 -0.90 -9.17
N ASP A 70 21.67 -0.59 -10.46
CA ASP A 70 21.31 0.74 -10.98
C ASP A 70 19.82 1.09 -10.70
N LEU A 71 18.99 0.08 -10.38
CA LEU A 71 17.60 0.24 -9.99
C LEU A 71 17.42 0.54 -8.49
N PHE A 72 18.44 0.31 -7.67
CA PHE A 72 18.40 0.50 -6.22
C PHE A 72 19.57 1.37 -5.77
N PRO A 73 19.37 2.69 -5.64
CA PRO A 73 20.40 3.62 -5.16
C PRO A 73 20.65 3.43 -3.66
N SER A 74 21.13 2.24 -3.28
CA SER A 74 21.28 1.76 -1.91
C SER A 74 22.16 2.64 -1.01
N ASP A 75 22.98 3.51 -1.58
CA ASP A 75 23.76 4.54 -0.88
C ASP A 75 22.90 5.74 -0.43
N HIS A 76 21.63 5.78 -0.80
CA HIS A 76 20.66 6.82 -0.42
C HIS A 76 19.43 6.28 0.33
N LEU A 77 19.45 5.01 0.74
CA LEU A 77 18.34 4.42 1.51
C LEU A 77 18.39 4.88 2.97
N THR A 78 17.32 5.47 3.43
CA THR A 78 17.17 6.00 4.80
C THR A 78 15.92 5.45 5.49
N ARG A 79 15.92 5.39 6.82
CA ARG A 79 14.82 4.82 7.62
C ARG A 79 14.79 5.26 9.07
N THR A 80 15.95 5.59 9.66
CA THR A 80 16.09 5.70 11.12
C THR A 80 15.20 6.78 11.71
N ALA A 81 15.19 7.95 11.08
CA ALA A 81 14.33 9.06 11.49
C ALA A 81 12.84 8.74 11.26
N ALA A 82 12.50 8.03 10.17
CA ALA A 82 11.12 7.64 9.86
C ALA A 82 10.55 6.63 10.87
N VAL A 83 11.34 5.65 11.34
CA VAL A 83 10.94 4.72 12.43
C VAL A 83 10.50 5.50 13.67
N GLY A 84 11.35 6.43 14.14
CA GLY A 84 11.03 7.26 15.30
C GLY A 84 9.82 8.15 15.07
N PHE A 85 9.70 8.72 13.90
CA PHE A 85 8.58 9.59 13.54
C PHE A 85 7.23 8.86 13.55
N VAL A 86 7.14 7.72 12.86
CA VAL A 86 5.90 6.92 12.79
C VAL A 86 5.49 6.43 14.18
N ALA A 87 6.44 5.92 14.98
CA ALA A 87 6.16 5.48 16.33
C ALA A 87 5.63 6.63 17.22
N ASN A 88 6.27 7.80 17.16
CA ASN A 88 5.84 8.98 17.93
C ASN A 88 4.47 9.49 17.46
N ALA A 89 4.23 9.57 16.15
CA ALA A 89 2.94 10.02 15.61
C ALA A 89 1.79 9.14 16.09
N LEU A 90 1.96 7.80 16.05
CA LEU A 90 0.96 6.87 16.58
C LEU A 90 0.77 7.02 18.10
N ALA A 91 1.86 7.19 18.84
CA ALA A 91 1.81 7.41 20.31
C ALA A 91 1.09 8.72 20.67
N GLU A 92 1.33 9.81 19.95
CA GLU A 92 0.65 11.10 20.14
C GLU A 92 -0.86 11.02 19.87
N MET A 93 -1.28 10.11 18.95
CA MET A 93 -2.69 9.79 18.73
C MET A 93 -3.29 8.92 19.86
N GLY A 94 -2.49 8.50 20.85
CA GLY A 94 -2.92 7.68 21.98
C GLY A 94 -2.98 6.17 21.64
N TYR A 95 -2.19 5.72 20.69
CA TYR A 95 -1.92 4.29 20.50
C TYR A 95 -0.75 3.83 21.35
N VAL A 96 -0.73 2.54 21.70
CA VAL A 96 0.50 1.88 22.12
C VAL A 96 1.23 1.50 20.83
N ALA A 97 2.29 2.22 20.54
CA ALA A 97 3.12 1.96 19.36
C ALA A 97 4.36 1.16 19.79
N ASP A 98 4.55 0.02 19.16
CA ASP A 98 5.69 -0.86 19.37
C ASP A 98 6.58 -0.88 18.13
N THR A 99 7.90 -1.05 18.34
CA THR A 99 8.83 -1.35 17.26
C THR A 99 9.23 -2.81 17.35
N VAL A 100 8.76 -3.60 16.39
CA VAL A 100 9.09 -5.03 16.28
C VAL A 100 10.41 -5.16 15.56
N VAL A 101 11.45 -5.52 16.33
CA VAL A 101 12.84 -5.65 15.84
C VAL A 101 13.10 -7.08 15.42
N LEU A 102 13.49 -7.31 14.16
CA LEU A 102 13.64 -8.65 13.58
C LEU A 102 14.95 -8.77 12.78
N GLY A 103 15.66 -9.87 13.02
CA GLY A 103 16.93 -10.19 12.36
C GLY A 103 18.14 -9.68 13.11
N ASP A 104 19.32 -9.86 12.50
CA ASP A 104 20.61 -9.51 13.04
C ASP A 104 21.33 -8.51 12.11
N GLU A 105 22.30 -7.76 12.66
CA GLU A 105 23.11 -6.84 11.86
C GLU A 105 23.81 -7.57 10.68
N PRO A 106 23.95 -6.94 9.52
CA PRO A 106 23.64 -5.52 9.22
C PRO A 106 22.19 -5.27 8.75
N GLN A 107 21.33 -6.26 8.74
CA GLN A 107 20.01 -6.21 8.14
C GLN A 107 18.87 -6.28 9.17
N VAL A 108 19.01 -5.62 10.31
CA VAL A 108 17.93 -5.55 11.31
C VAL A 108 16.76 -4.72 10.77
N ALA A 109 15.54 -5.28 10.79
CA ALA A 109 14.32 -4.57 10.44
C ALA A 109 13.61 -4.03 11.69
N TYR A 110 13.11 -2.80 11.61
CA TYR A 110 12.42 -2.08 12.68
C TYR A 110 10.99 -1.74 12.24
N ASN A 111 10.09 -2.73 12.25
CA ASN A 111 8.70 -2.53 11.86
C ASN A 111 7.93 -1.80 12.95
N VAL A 112 7.26 -0.71 12.65
CA VAL A 112 6.46 0.05 13.62
C VAL A 112 5.01 -0.43 13.58
N VAL A 113 4.44 -0.80 14.73
CA VAL A 113 3.12 -1.43 14.84
C VAL A 113 2.28 -0.75 15.90
N ALA A 114 0.99 -0.54 15.62
CA ALA A 114 -0.02 -0.12 16.59
C ALA A 114 -1.38 -0.76 16.29
N GLU A 115 -2.23 -0.91 17.31
CA GLU A 115 -3.53 -1.54 17.13
C GLU A 115 -4.70 -0.69 17.63
N HIS A 116 -5.76 -0.65 16.83
CA HIS A 116 -7.09 -0.25 17.24
C HIS A 116 -7.92 -1.50 17.49
N LYS A 117 -8.16 -1.84 18.75
CA LYS A 117 -8.82 -3.09 19.13
C LYS A 117 -10.27 -3.16 18.68
N GLY A 118 -10.64 -4.27 18.05
CA GLY A 118 -12.00 -4.58 17.66
C GLY A 118 -12.90 -4.88 18.85
N VAL A 119 -14.15 -4.48 18.75
CA VAL A 119 -15.13 -4.63 19.86
C VAL A 119 -15.87 -5.96 19.86
N LEU A 120 -15.95 -6.66 18.71
CA LEU A 120 -16.65 -7.95 18.58
C LEU A 120 -15.69 -9.11 18.34
N TYR A 121 -14.69 -8.92 17.52
CA TYR A 121 -13.74 -9.95 17.11
C TYR A 121 -12.30 -9.43 17.27
N PRO A 122 -11.86 -9.18 18.53
CA PRO A 122 -10.54 -8.57 18.77
C PRO A 122 -9.35 -9.44 18.30
N ASP A 123 -9.56 -10.75 18.16
CA ASP A 123 -8.55 -11.71 17.69
C ASP A 123 -8.51 -11.85 16.14
N LYS A 124 -9.40 -11.14 15.43
CA LYS A 124 -9.39 -11.08 13.97
C LYS A 124 -8.82 -9.74 13.54
N VAL A 125 -7.68 -9.78 12.89
CA VAL A 125 -6.94 -8.58 12.51
C VAL A 125 -7.15 -8.24 11.04
N VAL A 126 -7.40 -6.96 10.78
CA VAL A 126 -7.25 -6.32 9.48
C VAL A 126 -5.95 -5.52 9.52
N LEU A 127 -4.99 -5.91 8.69
CA LEU A 127 -3.72 -5.22 8.56
C LEU A 127 -3.87 -4.00 7.64
N VAL A 128 -3.32 -2.86 8.04
CA VAL A 128 -3.19 -1.65 7.21
C VAL A 128 -1.72 -1.31 7.16
N ALA A 129 -1.11 -1.51 5.98
CA ALA A 129 0.34 -1.54 5.84
C ALA A 129 0.87 -0.55 4.80
N SER A 130 2.03 0.00 5.10
CA SER A 130 2.94 0.73 4.21
C SER A 130 4.37 0.32 4.55
N HIS A 131 5.39 0.71 3.78
CA HIS A 131 6.77 0.70 4.25
C HIS A 131 7.23 2.11 4.60
N LEU A 132 8.28 2.22 5.43
CA LEU A 132 8.77 3.49 5.96
C LEU A 132 10.19 3.86 5.51
N ASP A 133 10.93 2.91 4.97
CA ASP A 133 12.22 3.15 4.36
C ASP A 133 12.03 3.79 2.98
N ALA A 134 12.98 4.62 2.56
CA ALA A 134 12.87 5.35 1.31
C ALA A 134 14.24 5.67 0.72
N PHE A 135 14.29 5.76 -0.59
CA PHE A 135 15.38 6.40 -1.29
C PHE A 135 15.18 7.92 -1.35
N TYR A 136 16.24 8.67 -1.12
CA TYR A 136 16.25 10.15 -1.18
C TYR A 136 15.17 10.79 -0.28
N GLY A 137 14.26 11.57 -0.88
CA GLY A 137 13.17 12.23 -0.17
C GLY A 137 11.95 11.36 0.06
N GLY A 138 11.76 10.33 -0.76
CA GLY A 138 10.71 9.33 -0.62
C GLY A 138 9.31 9.89 -0.40
N ALA A 139 8.96 10.98 -1.11
CA ALA A 139 7.69 11.65 -0.88
C ALA A 139 6.51 10.81 -1.36
N ASP A 140 6.63 10.20 -2.55
CA ASP A 140 5.68 9.21 -3.02
C ASP A 140 6.04 7.84 -2.46
N ASP A 141 7.30 7.44 -2.58
CA ASP A 141 7.82 6.13 -2.25
C ASP A 141 8.62 6.11 -0.94
N ASN A 142 7.97 5.87 0.24
CA ASN A 142 6.55 5.56 0.39
C ASN A 142 5.89 6.52 1.41
N GLY A 143 6.36 7.79 1.45
CA GLY A 143 5.82 8.84 2.32
C GLY A 143 4.32 9.06 2.12
N SER A 144 3.83 8.94 0.88
CA SER A 144 2.41 9.06 0.54
C SER A 144 1.56 8.01 1.27
N ALA A 145 1.98 6.75 1.28
CA ALA A 145 1.27 5.67 1.94
C ALA A 145 1.40 5.70 3.46
N VAL A 146 2.58 6.07 4.00
CA VAL A 146 2.76 6.27 5.45
C VAL A 146 1.84 7.38 5.94
N ALA A 147 1.76 8.51 5.23
CA ALA A 147 0.87 9.62 5.56
C ALA A 147 -0.61 9.18 5.56
N ALA A 148 -1.03 8.42 4.56
CA ALA A 148 -2.38 7.86 4.49
C ALA A 148 -2.66 6.92 5.67
N MET A 149 -1.74 6.01 6.01
CA MET A 149 -1.87 5.11 7.16
C MET A 149 -2.03 5.89 8.47
N LEU A 150 -1.20 6.90 8.71
CA LEU A 150 -1.25 7.73 9.91
C LEU A 150 -2.59 8.48 10.01
N GLU A 151 -3.08 9.03 8.90
CA GLU A 151 -4.35 9.74 8.90
C GLU A 151 -5.55 8.81 9.09
N ILE A 152 -5.51 7.61 8.51
CA ILE A 152 -6.52 6.56 8.77
C ILE A 152 -6.49 6.14 10.25
N ALA A 153 -5.30 5.99 10.85
CA ALA A 153 -5.15 5.69 12.26
C ALA A 153 -5.75 6.80 13.14
N ARG A 154 -5.48 8.09 12.81
CA ARG A 154 -6.05 9.24 13.50
C ARG A 154 -7.58 9.23 13.43
N ALA A 155 -8.14 9.04 12.24
CA ALA A 155 -9.59 8.99 12.05
C ALA A 155 -10.21 7.83 12.82
N ALA A 156 -9.58 6.65 12.83
CA ALA A 156 -10.08 5.44 13.49
C ALA A 156 -10.33 5.62 14.99
N LYS A 157 -9.62 6.52 15.67
CA LYS A 157 -9.81 6.79 17.10
C LYS A 157 -11.23 7.23 17.46
N ARG A 158 -11.99 7.75 16.52
CA ARG A 158 -13.37 8.25 16.72
C ARG A 158 -14.45 7.23 16.39
N TYR A 159 -14.04 6.04 15.94
CA TYR A 159 -14.96 5.01 15.45
C TYR A 159 -14.71 3.67 16.15
N SER A 160 -15.69 2.79 16.09
CA SER A 160 -15.60 1.42 16.57
C SER A 160 -15.65 0.46 15.38
N PHE A 161 -14.89 -0.61 15.46
CA PHE A 161 -14.84 -1.65 14.43
C PHE A 161 -15.06 -3.01 15.07
N ALA A 162 -15.68 -3.95 14.36
CA ALA A 162 -15.88 -5.30 14.88
C ALA A 162 -14.54 -6.02 15.06
N ARG A 163 -13.63 -5.86 14.08
CA ARG A 163 -12.30 -6.48 14.07
C ARG A 163 -11.22 -5.49 14.49
N THR A 164 -10.12 -6.00 14.99
CA THR A 164 -8.92 -5.19 15.27
C THR A 164 -8.33 -4.67 13.97
N ILE A 165 -7.97 -3.39 13.93
CA ILE A 165 -7.14 -2.81 12.87
C ILE A 165 -5.72 -2.73 13.40
N ARG A 166 -4.77 -3.37 12.70
CA ARG A 166 -3.34 -3.26 12.98
C ARG A 166 -2.70 -2.38 11.91
N PHE A 167 -2.24 -1.21 12.34
CA PHE A 167 -1.43 -0.32 11.52
C PHE A 167 0.02 -0.76 11.60
N ILE A 168 0.69 -0.89 10.46
CA ILE A 168 2.09 -1.27 10.39
C ILE A 168 2.81 -0.51 9.29
N SER A 169 3.98 0.04 9.63
CA SER A 169 4.95 0.46 8.64
C SER A 169 6.11 -0.53 8.66
N PHE A 170 6.26 -1.25 7.58
CA PHE A 170 7.36 -2.19 7.39
C PHE A 170 8.66 -1.43 7.11
N ASP A 171 9.77 -2.05 7.46
CA ASP A 171 11.11 -1.56 7.24
C ASP A 171 11.84 -2.43 6.22
N LEU A 172 12.78 -1.87 5.48
CA LEU A 172 13.58 -2.56 4.47
C LEU A 172 12.73 -3.22 3.36
N GLU A 173 11.65 -2.56 2.95
CA GLU A 173 10.90 -2.98 1.77
C GLU A 173 11.77 -2.87 0.53
N GLU A 174 12.47 -1.75 0.38
CA GLU A 174 13.35 -1.41 -0.73
C GLU A 174 14.55 -2.38 -0.91
N LEU A 175 14.82 -3.18 0.09
CA LEU A 175 15.81 -4.25 0.03
C LEU A 175 15.16 -5.63 -0.18
N GLY A 176 13.98 -5.68 -0.79
CA GLY A 176 13.24 -6.90 -1.11
C GLY A 176 12.29 -7.35 -0.01
N SER A 177 11.56 -6.42 0.59
CA SER A 177 10.50 -6.66 1.58
C SER A 177 11.02 -7.45 2.81
N VAL A 178 12.21 -7.10 3.30
CA VAL A 178 12.89 -7.82 4.39
C VAL A 178 12.06 -7.76 5.67
N GLY A 179 11.54 -6.57 6.02
CA GLY A 179 10.78 -6.36 7.25
C GLY A 179 9.47 -7.14 7.28
N SER A 180 8.70 -7.11 6.22
CA SER A 180 7.46 -7.86 6.11
C SER A 180 7.70 -9.37 6.01
N THR A 181 8.74 -9.82 5.31
CA THR A 181 9.13 -11.23 5.25
C THR A 181 9.36 -11.78 6.65
N ARG A 182 10.21 -11.13 7.43
CA ARG A 182 10.55 -11.56 8.78
C ARG A 182 9.36 -11.48 9.73
N TYR A 183 8.52 -10.45 9.59
CA TYR A 183 7.30 -10.28 10.38
C TYR A 183 6.34 -11.44 10.18
N ILE A 184 6.11 -11.83 8.92
CA ILE A 184 5.24 -12.92 8.54
C ILE A 184 5.84 -14.29 8.96
N GLU A 185 7.14 -14.50 8.74
CA GLU A 185 7.83 -15.75 9.09
C GLU A 185 7.92 -15.98 10.60
N ALA A 186 8.01 -14.92 11.38
CA ALA A 186 7.98 -14.98 12.85
C ALA A 186 6.56 -15.22 13.43
N GLY A 187 5.53 -15.33 12.58
CA GLY A 187 4.15 -15.60 13.01
C GLY A 187 3.36 -14.39 13.47
N TYR A 188 3.89 -13.17 13.35
CA TYR A 188 3.18 -11.95 13.76
C TYR A 188 1.96 -11.63 12.89
N ALA A 189 1.79 -12.30 11.75
CA ALA A 189 0.65 -12.15 10.85
C ALA A 189 -0.35 -13.32 10.90
N ASP A 190 -0.22 -14.28 11.83
CA ASP A 190 -1.07 -15.48 11.89
C ASP A 190 -2.54 -15.16 12.23
N ASP A 191 -2.79 -14.06 12.90
CA ASP A 191 -4.13 -13.56 13.25
C ASP A 191 -4.73 -12.63 12.19
N VAL A 192 -3.97 -12.30 11.12
CA VAL A 192 -4.41 -11.42 10.03
C VAL A 192 -5.40 -12.15 9.14
N THR A 193 -6.62 -11.63 9.07
CA THR A 193 -7.71 -12.19 8.27
C THR A 193 -7.90 -11.50 6.93
N ALA A 194 -7.43 -10.26 6.80
CA ALA A 194 -7.36 -9.49 5.58
C ALA A 194 -6.32 -8.37 5.72
N ALA A 195 -5.82 -7.89 4.59
CA ALA A 195 -4.86 -6.78 4.59
C ALA A 195 -5.20 -5.73 3.52
N VAL A 196 -4.89 -4.48 3.84
CA VAL A 196 -4.81 -3.33 2.96
C VAL A 196 -3.35 -2.91 2.94
N VAL A 197 -2.70 -2.99 1.79
CA VAL A 197 -1.31 -2.60 1.62
C VAL A 197 -1.24 -1.45 0.62
N MET A 198 -0.46 -0.44 0.95
CA MET A 198 -0.30 0.77 0.14
C MET A 198 1.17 0.95 -0.20
N ASP A 199 1.43 1.17 -1.48
CA ASP A 199 2.77 1.46 -1.95
C ASP A 199 2.67 2.32 -3.20
N VAL A 200 3.10 3.54 -3.02
CA VAL A 200 2.94 4.78 -3.78
C VAL A 200 1.47 5.09 -4.16
N ILE A 201 0.95 6.19 -3.63
CA ILE A 201 -0.44 6.56 -3.85
C ILE A 201 -0.65 8.08 -4.09
N GLY A 202 0.45 8.81 -4.31
CA GLY A 202 0.44 10.28 -4.30
C GLY A 202 0.66 10.95 -5.66
N TYR A 203 1.19 10.24 -6.67
CA TYR A 203 1.51 10.85 -7.96
C TYR A 203 0.39 10.66 -8.99
N ALA A 204 0.00 11.76 -9.64
CA ALA A 204 -0.96 11.72 -10.73
C ALA A 204 -0.59 12.69 -11.87
N SER A 205 -0.94 12.29 -13.09
CA SER A 205 -0.85 13.16 -14.26
C SER A 205 -2.05 12.96 -15.18
N GLY A 206 -2.67 14.09 -15.57
CA GLY A 206 -3.77 14.09 -16.55
C GLY A 206 -3.32 14.19 -18.01
N GLU A 207 -2.02 14.18 -18.27
CA GLU A 207 -1.50 14.27 -19.63
C GLU A 207 -1.64 12.94 -20.38
N ALA A 208 -1.93 13.03 -21.68
CA ALA A 208 -1.99 11.84 -22.53
C ALA A 208 -0.60 11.19 -22.61
N GLY A 209 -0.56 9.86 -22.48
CA GLY A 209 0.69 9.10 -22.45
C GLY A 209 1.40 9.11 -21.11
N SER A 210 0.79 9.63 -20.04
CA SER A 210 1.38 9.66 -18.70
C SER A 210 1.24 8.33 -17.94
N GLN A 211 0.59 7.33 -18.50
CA GLN A 211 0.48 5.99 -17.94
C GLN A 211 1.01 4.95 -18.93
N ASP A 212 2.09 4.29 -18.57
CA ASP A 212 2.61 3.19 -19.37
C ASP A 212 1.72 1.96 -19.28
N ASN A 213 1.48 1.33 -20.43
CA ASN A 213 0.78 0.06 -20.52
C ASN A 213 1.74 -1.11 -20.20
N ALA A 214 2.43 -1.02 -19.06
CA ALA A 214 3.22 -2.11 -18.54
C ALA A 214 2.31 -3.26 -18.11
N PHE A 215 2.81 -4.45 -17.95
CA PHE A 215 2.08 -5.59 -17.40
C PHE A 215 1.00 -6.22 -18.29
N GLY A 216 0.81 -5.76 -19.53
CA GLY A 216 -0.19 -6.32 -20.45
C GLY A 216 -1.65 -6.09 -20.01
N VAL A 217 -1.87 -5.21 -19.04
CA VAL A 217 -3.20 -4.76 -18.61
C VAL A 217 -3.58 -3.54 -19.43
N LYS A 218 -4.79 -3.53 -19.98
CA LYS A 218 -5.30 -2.34 -20.66
C LYS A 218 -5.61 -1.27 -19.61
N VAL A 219 -4.84 -0.22 -19.59
CA VAL A 219 -4.97 0.93 -18.68
C VAL A 219 -5.46 2.18 -19.43
N PRO A 220 -6.02 3.18 -18.74
CA PRO A 220 -6.20 4.51 -19.30
C PRO A 220 -4.86 5.12 -19.77
N ASP A 221 -4.92 6.03 -20.73
CA ASP A 221 -3.76 6.73 -21.27
C ASP A 221 -3.24 7.84 -20.32
N THR A 222 -4.04 8.22 -19.33
CA THR A 222 -3.72 9.24 -18.32
C THR A 222 -3.54 8.60 -16.95
N GLY A 223 -2.52 9.01 -16.20
CA GLY A 223 -2.17 8.51 -14.88
C GLY A 223 -2.90 9.21 -13.73
N ASP A 224 -4.23 9.33 -13.78
CA ASP A 224 -5.04 10.05 -12.80
C ASP A 224 -6.06 9.16 -12.06
N PHE A 225 -5.72 7.89 -11.88
CA PHE A 225 -6.54 6.87 -11.21
C PHE A 225 -5.72 6.03 -10.24
N LEU A 226 -6.40 5.47 -9.23
CA LEU A 226 -5.81 4.54 -8.27
C LEU A 226 -6.01 3.10 -8.76
N PHE A 227 -4.95 2.32 -8.79
CA PHE A 227 -5.07 0.87 -8.95
C PHE A 227 -5.56 0.24 -7.64
N VAL A 228 -6.49 -0.69 -7.77
CA VAL A 228 -6.96 -1.58 -6.70
C VAL A 228 -6.66 -3.01 -7.14
N ILE A 229 -5.58 -3.56 -6.65
CA ILE A 229 -5.05 -4.84 -7.13
C ILE A 229 -5.35 -5.94 -6.11
N GLY A 230 -5.98 -6.99 -6.57
CA GLY A 230 -6.22 -8.21 -5.80
C GLY A 230 -5.81 -9.45 -6.58
N ASN A 231 -5.91 -10.59 -5.93
CA ASN A 231 -5.76 -11.89 -6.56
C ASN A 231 -7.14 -12.59 -6.68
N GLU A 232 -7.16 -13.83 -7.15
CA GLU A 232 -8.41 -14.60 -7.29
C GLU A 232 -9.17 -14.74 -5.96
N GLN A 233 -8.46 -14.85 -4.83
CA GLN A 233 -9.04 -14.97 -3.49
C GLN A 233 -9.75 -13.67 -3.07
N THR A 234 -9.22 -12.51 -3.46
CA THR A 234 -9.74 -11.19 -3.11
C THR A 234 -10.54 -10.53 -4.23
N ALA A 235 -10.82 -11.25 -5.33
CA ALA A 235 -11.49 -10.69 -6.51
C ALA A 235 -12.83 -10.02 -6.20
N GLY A 236 -13.67 -10.64 -5.36
CA GLY A 236 -14.95 -10.08 -4.94
C GLY A 236 -14.79 -8.79 -4.13
N LEU A 237 -13.81 -8.75 -3.24
CA LEU A 237 -13.50 -7.60 -2.42
C LEU A 237 -12.93 -6.45 -3.25
N THR A 238 -11.97 -6.74 -4.13
CA THR A 238 -11.42 -5.76 -5.08
C THR A 238 -12.52 -5.09 -5.90
N GLN A 239 -13.44 -5.89 -6.46
CA GLN A 239 -14.57 -5.36 -7.22
C GLN A 239 -15.51 -4.52 -6.34
N GLN A 240 -15.73 -4.92 -5.09
CA GLN A 240 -16.53 -4.17 -4.14
C GLN A 240 -15.93 -2.79 -3.86
N MET A 241 -14.62 -2.69 -3.66
CA MET A 241 -13.92 -1.43 -3.42
C MET A 241 -13.98 -0.50 -4.63
N VAL A 242 -13.74 -1.03 -5.82
CA VAL A 242 -13.87 -0.27 -7.08
C VAL A 242 -15.31 0.26 -7.25
N ASN A 243 -16.30 -0.58 -7.01
CA ASN A 243 -17.71 -0.17 -7.11
C ASN A 243 -18.09 0.86 -6.05
N LEU A 244 -17.57 0.73 -4.82
CA LEU A 244 -17.81 1.70 -3.76
C LEU A 244 -17.25 3.07 -4.14
N ALA A 245 -16.01 3.13 -4.59
CA ALA A 245 -15.37 4.36 -5.04
C ALA A 245 -16.16 5.02 -6.18
N HIS A 246 -16.53 4.24 -7.19
CA HIS A 246 -17.28 4.73 -8.35
C HIS A 246 -18.71 5.20 -8.00
N THR A 247 -19.48 4.40 -7.22
CA THR A 247 -20.88 4.72 -6.88
C THR A 247 -21.03 5.80 -5.82
N SER A 248 -19.95 6.17 -5.17
CA SER A 248 -19.90 7.23 -4.15
C SER A 248 -19.09 8.46 -4.61
N ASP A 249 -18.73 8.50 -5.91
CA ASP A 249 -17.98 9.61 -6.53
C ASP A 249 -16.68 9.99 -5.78
N MET A 250 -15.98 8.95 -5.27
CA MET A 250 -14.77 9.16 -4.47
C MET A 250 -13.52 9.37 -5.33
N GLY A 251 -13.59 9.05 -6.63
CA GLY A 251 -12.48 9.19 -7.56
C GLY A 251 -12.36 8.05 -8.56
N LYS A 252 -11.41 8.18 -9.50
CA LYS A 252 -11.15 7.16 -10.51
C LYS A 252 -10.36 6.01 -9.92
N THR A 253 -10.82 4.78 -10.13
CA THR A 253 -10.14 3.55 -9.72
C THR A 253 -10.12 2.54 -10.85
N LEU A 254 -9.07 1.72 -10.91
CA LEU A 254 -8.95 0.59 -11.82
C LEU A 254 -8.69 -0.69 -11.03
N GLY A 255 -9.64 -1.63 -11.08
CA GLY A 255 -9.49 -2.94 -10.46
C GLY A 255 -8.69 -3.89 -11.33
N VAL A 256 -7.70 -4.55 -10.74
CA VAL A 256 -6.90 -5.59 -11.38
C VAL A 256 -6.96 -6.86 -10.54
N ILE A 257 -7.28 -7.98 -11.16
CA ILE A 257 -7.24 -9.29 -10.52
C ILE A 257 -6.11 -10.11 -11.13
N THR A 258 -5.12 -10.43 -10.31
CA THR A 258 -3.97 -11.23 -10.73
C THR A 258 -4.29 -12.72 -10.63
N PRO A 259 -3.83 -13.55 -11.56
CA PRO A 259 -4.03 -14.99 -11.49
C PRO A 259 -3.09 -15.63 -10.46
N GLY A 260 -3.44 -16.83 -10.00
CA GLY A 260 -2.54 -17.75 -9.32
C GLY A 260 -2.41 -17.57 -7.82
N ASN A 261 -3.22 -16.71 -7.17
CA ASN A 261 -3.28 -16.59 -5.71
C ASN A 261 -1.92 -16.55 -5.01
N GLY A 262 -0.98 -15.69 -5.48
CA GLY A 262 0.36 -15.62 -4.94
C GLY A 262 1.34 -16.65 -5.51
N ASN A 263 0.96 -17.37 -6.57
CA ASN A 263 1.93 -18.16 -7.34
C ASN A 263 2.92 -17.19 -8.01
N PHE A 264 4.15 -17.21 -7.53
CA PHE A 264 5.20 -16.28 -7.95
C PHE A 264 5.37 -16.21 -9.46
N PHE A 265 5.32 -17.33 -10.17
CA PHE A 265 5.52 -17.37 -11.63
C PHE A 265 4.43 -16.61 -12.41
N LEU A 266 3.17 -16.64 -11.93
CA LEU A 266 2.04 -16.03 -12.62
C LEU A 266 1.77 -14.60 -12.18
N SER A 267 2.10 -14.26 -10.94
CA SER A 267 1.78 -12.97 -10.31
C SER A 267 3.00 -12.13 -9.96
N SER A 268 4.22 -12.56 -10.27
CA SER A 268 5.46 -11.91 -9.82
C SER A 268 5.51 -10.41 -10.10
N ILE A 269 5.02 -9.99 -11.26
CA ILE A 269 4.98 -8.59 -11.66
C ILE A 269 4.06 -7.72 -10.78
N PHE A 270 3.08 -8.35 -10.11
CA PHE A 270 2.14 -7.72 -9.21
C PHE A 270 2.47 -7.99 -7.73
N MET A 271 3.59 -8.63 -7.43
CA MET A 271 4.04 -8.97 -6.08
C MET A 271 5.29 -8.15 -5.69
N ARG A 272 5.35 -6.89 -6.14
CA ARG A 272 6.53 -6.02 -6.00
C ARG A 272 6.52 -5.19 -4.72
N SER A 273 5.63 -5.49 -3.77
CA SER A 273 5.56 -4.86 -2.47
C SER A 273 5.15 -5.86 -1.40
N ASP A 274 5.03 -5.45 -0.16
CA ASP A 274 4.75 -6.25 1.03
C ASP A 274 3.50 -7.13 0.95
N HIS A 275 2.52 -6.77 0.13
CA HIS A 275 1.32 -7.58 -0.11
C HIS A 275 1.62 -8.92 -0.78
N GLY A 276 2.68 -8.99 -1.57
CA GLY A 276 3.07 -10.20 -2.30
C GLY A 276 3.36 -11.37 -1.37
N LEU A 277 3.97 -11.11 -0.22
CA LEU A 277 4.26 -12.11 0.80
C LEU A 277 2.99 -12.60 1.52
N LEU A 278 2.04 -11.69 1.76
CA LEU A 278 0.73 -12.06 2.32
C LEU A 278 -0.01 -12.99 1.35
N TRP A 279 -0.03 -12.68 0.06
CA TRP A 279 -0.61 -13.59 -0.94
C TRP A 279 0.10 -14.94 -0.99
N TYR A 280 1.44 -14.94 -0.93
CA TYR A 280 2.23 -16.18 -0.92
C TYR A 280 1.87 -17.07 0.28
N LYS A 281 1.59 -16.49 1.43
CA LYS A 281 1.14 -17.20 2.65
C LYS A 281 -0.36 -17.52 2.64
N GLY A 282 -1.11 -17.07 1.62
CA GLY A 282 -2.54 -17.31 1.51
C GLY A 282 -3.40 -16.34 2.32
N THR A 283 -2.81 -15.25 2.82
CA THR A 283 -3.57 -14.18 3.50
C THR A 283 -4.22 -13.28 2.47
N PRO A 284 -5.55 -13.04 2.55
CA PRO A 284 -6.24 -12.12 1.66
C PRO A 284 -5.69 -10.70 1.81
N ALA A 285 -5.20 -10.11 0.72
CA ALA A 285 -4.72 -8.74 0.70
C ALA A 285 -5.22 -7.98 -0.54
N ILE A 286 -5.51 -6.70 -0.37
CA ILE A 286 -5.73 -5.74 -1.46
C ILE A 286 -4.56 -4.77 -1.45
N PHE A 287 -4.01 -4.53 -2.63
CA PHE A 287 -2.92 -3.61 -2.85
C PHE A 287 -3.42 -2.35 -3.57
N PHE A 288 -3.07 -1.20 -3.03
CA PHE A 288 -3.38 0.11 -3.59
C PHE A 288 -2.10 0.79 -4.06
N THR A 289 -2.09 1.22 -5.33
CA THR A 289 -0.93 1.90 -5.91
C THR A 289 -1.36 2.86 -7.01
N ASP A 290 -0.61 3.90 -7.23
CA ASP A 290 -0.76 4.76 -8.39
C ASP A 290 -0.08 4.20 -9.65
N GLY A 291 0.83 3.23 -9.46
CA GLY A 291 1.51 2.54 -10.55
C GLY A 291 3.03 2.73 -10.57
N ALA A 292 3.58 3.46 -9.58
CA ALA A 292 5.03 3.62 -9.40
C ALA A 292 5.77 4.00 -10.69
N ASN A 293 6.85 3.32 -11.00
CA ASN A 293 7.68 3.54 -12.19
C ASN A 293 6.96 3.41 -13.56
N THR A 294 5.71 2.96 -13.57
CA THR A 294 4.89 2.96 -14.81
C THR A 294 4.16 4.28 -15.04
N ARG A 295 4.26 5.21 -14.10
CA ARG A 295 3.59 6.50 -14.11
C ARG A 295 4.49 7.63 -13.63
N ASN A 296 5.10 7.46 -12.45
CA ASN A 296 5.85 8.50 -11.75
C ASN A 296 7.31 8.56 -12.25
N PRO A 297 7.74 9.63 -12.94
CA PRO A 297 9.13 9.78 -13.39
C PRO A 297 10.10 10.10 -12.25
N HIS A 298 9.60 10.33 -11.04
CA HIS A 298 10.39 10.64 -9.85
C HIS A 298 10.64 9.41 -8.97
N TYR A 299 10.04 8.25 -9.32
CA TYR A 299 10.16 7.00 -8.57
C TYR A 299 11.63 6.57 -8.44
N HIS A 300 12.13 6.39 -7.21
CA HIS A 300 13.52 6.10 -6.87
C HIS A 300 14.54 7.16 -7.33
N GLU A 301 14.10 8.39 -7.55
CA GLU A 301 14.94 9.49 -8.03
C GLU A 301 15.11 10.58 -6.95
N PRO A 302 16.19 11.38 -6.98
CA PRO A 302 16.35 12.53 -6.07
C PRO A 302 15.22 13.55 -6.14
N SER A 303 14.40 13.49 -7.16
CA SER A 303 13.25 14.33 -7.39
C SER A 303 11.94 13.77 -6.83
N ASP A 304 11.97 12.65 -6.08
CA ASP A 304 10.79 12.20 -5.32
C ASP A 304 10.59 13.08 -4.08
N LEU A 305 9.97 14.23 -4.33
CA LEU A 305 9.78 15.32 -3.38
C LEU A 305 8.31 15.74 -3.31
N PRO A 306 7.84 16.31 -2.19
CA PRO A 306 6.44 16.65 -1.99
C PRO A 306 5.83 17.55 -3.08
N GLU A 307 6.61 18.49 -3.62
CA GLU A 307 6.15 19.40 -4.68
C GLU A 307 5.80 18.70 -6.00
N ASN A 308 6.19 17.46 -6.19
CA ASN A 308 5.89 16.65 -7.37
C ASN A 308 4.67 15.76 -7.22
N LEU A 309 4.03 15.77 -6.05
CA LEU A 309 2.80 15.01 -5.79
C LEU A 309 1.53 15.80 -6.10
N ASP A 310 0.43 15.10 -6.35
CA ASP A 310 -0.92 15.67 -6.41
C ASP A 310 -1.63 15.50 -5.06
N GLU A 311 -1.66 16.57 -4.27
CA GLU A 311 -2.30 16.58 -2.95
C GLU A 311 -3.77 16.11 -2.99
N GLN A 312 -4.54 16.55 -4.00
CA GLN A 312 -5.94 16.17 -4.10
C GLN A 312 -6.11 14.71 -4.46
N PHE A 313 -5.23 14.18 -5.29
CA PHE A 313 -5.18 12.75 -5.64
C PHE A 313 -4.85 11.92 -4.40
N LEU A 314 -3.82 12.28 -3.66
CA LEU A 314 -3.41 11.61 -2.42
C LEU A 314 -4.55 11.58 -1.39
N VAL A 315 -5.20 12.70 -1.14
CA VAL A 315 -6.33 12.78 -0.19
C VAL A 315 -7.51 11.92 -0.65
N ARG A 316 -7.85 11.94 -1.94
CA ARG A 316 -8.91 11.06 -2.50
C ARG A 316 -8.56 9.59 -2.32
N ASN A 317 -7.33 9.21 -2.62
CA ASN A 317 -6.87 7.84 -2.47
C ASN A 317 -6.91 7.41 -1.00
N THR A 318 -6.46 8.25 -0.09
CA THR A 318 -6.56 8.00 1.37
C THR A 318 -8.02 7.75 1.79
N ARG A 319 -8.99 8.51 1.27
CA ARG A 319 -10.41 8.31 1.55
C ARG A 319 -10.95 6.97 1.00
N ILE A 320 -10.57 6.59 -0.22
CA ILE A 320 -10.94 5.30 -0.81
C ILE A 320 -10.37 4.15 0.03
N ILE A 321 -9.13 4.27 0.45
CA ILE A 321 -8.45 3.27 1.28
C ILE A 321 -9.09 3.19 2.68
N ALA A 322 -9.40 4.33 3.30
CA ALA A 322 -10.13 4.37 4.57
C ALA A 322 -11.50 3.66 4.48
N ALA A 323 -12.25 3.91 3.40
CA ALA A 323 -13.50 3.20 3.15
C ALA A 323 -13.29 1.68 3.04
N SER A 324 -12.20 1.25 2.40
CA SER A 324 -11.83 -0.17 2.28
C SER A 324 -11.50 -0.79 3.63
N VAL A 325 -10.75 -0.07 4.47
CA VAL A 325 -10.47 -0.47 5.86
C VAL A 325 -11.75 -0.60 6.67
N ALA A 326 -12.66 0.37 6.56
CA ALA A 326 -13.95 0.34 7.27
C ALA A 326 -14.80 -0.87 6.89
N VAL A 327 -14.81 -1.26 5.61
CA VAL A 327 -15.52 -2.46 5.14
C VAL A 327 -14.90 -3.72 5.71
N LEU A 328 -13.57 -3.85 5.62
CA LEU A 328 -12.84 -5.03 6.07
C LEU A 328 -12.88 -5.23 7.58
N ALA A 329 -12.74 -4.14 8.34
CA ALA A 329 -12.79 -4.16 9.79
C ALA A 329 -14.22 -4.16 10.35
N GLU A 330 -15.23 -4.12 9.46
CA GLU A 330 -16.66 -4.11 9.82
C GLU A 330 -16.99 -2.95 10.78
N ILE A 331 -16.91 -1.71 10.26
CA ILE A 331 -17.21 -0.51 11.04
C ILE A 331 -18.60 -0.61 11.69
N GLN A 332 -18.66 -0.27 12.96
CA GLN A 332 -19.91 -0.31 13.74
C GLN A 332 -20.68 1.00 13.57
N PRO A 333 -22.02 0.97 13.68
CA PRO A 333 -22.87 2.14 13.56
C PRO A 333 -22.54 3.26 14.57
#